data_f6d2abf255445874a32859b38968401d
#
_entry.id   f6d2abf255445874a32859b38968401d
#
_cell.length_a   1.000
_cell.length_b   1.000
_cell.length_c   1.000
_cell.angle_alpha   90.00
_cell.angle_beta   90.00
_cell.angle_gamma   90.00
#
_symmetry.space_group_name_H-M   'P 1'
#
loop_
_entity.id
_entity.type
_entity.pdbx_description
1 polymer ?
#
loop_
_entity_poly.entity_id
_entity_poly.type
_entity_poly.pdbx_seq_one_letter_code
_entity_poly.pdbx_strand_id
1 'polypeptide(L)'
;MKKPLSFLTLLPFIFCISFSQTESEQKKISPNTGARYVSGEDGRIHMYVNVWGHVRSPGRILVDEGIDLATLFSLTGGPNKGANMKKIRIYHEYPDKHGNIIHIIDFTEFLETGDRSDFISIQPNDTFIIKQTAWSYIIEEISSVNTIMNLINIWLNLKQ
;
A
#
# COMPACT_ATOMS: atom_id res chain seq x y z
N MET A 1 22.11 55.42 -64.79
CA MET A 1 20.78 54.84 -64.58
C MET A 1 20.90 53.80 -63.46
N LYS A 2 20.49 54.17 -62.25
CA LYS A 2 20.67 53.33 -61.05
C LYS A 2 19.28 52.94 -60.57
N LYS A 3 19.00 51.65 -60.45
CA LYS A 3 17.77 51.09 -59.86
C LYS A 3 17.95 51.01 -58.37
N PRO A 4 16.98 51.43 -57.55
CA PRO A 4 17.01 51.15 -56.10
C PRO A 4 16.50 49.74 -55.77
N LEU A 5 17.24 49.06 -54.93
CA LEU A 5 16.99 47.77 -54.41
C LEU A 5 15.89 47.85 -53.30
N SER A 6 14.75 47.20 -53.53
CA SER A 6 13.64 47.15 -52.61
C SER A 6 14.00 46.21 -51.48
N PHE A 7 14.13 46.78 -50.30
CA PHE A 7 14.32 46.02 -49.04
C PHE A 7 12.99 45.47 -48.56
N LEU A 8 12.73 44.18 -48.84
CA LEU A 8 11.58 43.50 -48.37
C LEU A 8 11.89 42.98 -46.92
N THR A 9 11.42 43.72 -45.93
CA THR A 9 11.54 43.32 -44.53
C THR A 9 10.60 42.18 -44.24
N LEU A 10 11.15 40.99 -44.10
CA LEU A 10 10.47 39.80 -43.64
C LEU A 10 10.29 39.91 -42.11
N LEU A 11 9.07 40.20 -41.68
CA LEU A 11 8.70 40.26 -40.27
C LEU A 11 8.48 38.80 -39.76
N PRO A 12 9.26 38.28 -38.83
CA PRO A 12 8.97 36.98 -38.25
C PRO A 12 7.78 37.10 -37.28
N PHE A 13 6.70 36.48 -37.68
CA PHE A 13 5.51 36.34 -36.85
C PHE A 13 5.85 35.33 -35.73
N ILE A 14 6.28 35.85 -34.57
CA ILE A 14 6.50 35.03 -33.37
C ILE A 14 5.11 34.68 -32.81
N PHE A 15 4.66 33.49 -33.16
CA PHE A 15 3.49 32.89 -32.58
C PHE A 15 3.85 32.46 -31.16
N CYS A 16 3.60 33.36 -30.21
CA CYS A 16 3.73 33.05 -28.78
C CYS A 16 2.60 32.10 -28.37
N ILE A 17 2.84 30.79 -28.48
CA ILE A 17 1.97 29.79 -27.89
C ILE A 17 2.15 29.89 -26.36
N SER A 18 1.27 30.62 -25.73
CA SER A 18 1.12 30.56 -24.26
C SER A 18 0.63 29.18 -23.90
N PHE A 19 1.57 28.28 -23.61
CA PHE A 19 1.27 27.01 -22.99
C PHE A 19 0.88 27.32 -21.54
N SER A 20 -0.41 27.46 -21.28
CA SER A 20 -0.94 27.53 -19.94
C SER A 20 -0.70 26.16 -19.31
N GLN A 21 0.42 26.00 -18.61
CA GLN A 21 0.60 24.89 -17.69
C GLN A 21 -0.38 25.09 -16.55
N THR A 22 -1.50 24.38 -16.64
CA THR A 22 -2.31 24.11 -15.47
C THR A 22 -1.46 23.19 -14.60
N GLU A 23 -0.59 23.77 -13.77
CA GLU A 23 -0.03 23.07 -12.63
C GLU A 23 -1.22 22.68 -11.74
N SER A 24 -1.68 21.45 -11.90
CA SER A 24 -2.39 20.81 -10.83
C SER A 24 -1.42 20.75 -9.65
N GLU A 25 -1.49 21.72 -8.74
CA GLU A 25 -0.88 21.63 -7.44
C GLU A 25 -1.40 20.35 -6.78
N GLN A 26 -0.70 19.24 -7.05
CA GLN A 26 -0.74 18.13 -6.13
C GLN A 26 -0.18 18.67 -4.81
N LYS A 27 -1.08 19.18 -3.98
CA LYS A 27 -0.81 19.53 -2.60
C LYS A 27 -0.21 18.27 -1.96
N LYS A 28 1.12 18.26 -1.94
CA LYS A 28 1.91 17.23 -1.29
C LYS A 28 1.51 17.27 0.17
N ILE A 29 0.53 16.43 0.54
CA ILE A 29 0.10 16.29 1.93
C ILE A 29 1.34 15.77 2.66
N SER A 30 2.02 16.70 3.30
CA SER A 30 3.11 16.35 4.21
C SER A 30 2.49 15.42 5.25
N PRO A 31 2.98 14.21 5.47
CA PRO A 31 2.45 13.36 6.52
C PRO A 31 2.78 14.04 7.84
N ASN A 32 1.83 14.85 8.30
CA ASN A 32 1.93 15.47 9.61
C ASN A 32 1.81 14.33 10.61
N THR A 33 2.92 13.99 11.23
CA THR A 33 3.10 12.80 12.09
C THR A 33 2.15 12.78 13.31
N GLY A 34 1.30 13.79 13.46
CA GLY A 34 0.33 13.92 14.54
C GLY A 34 -1.12 14.10 14.12
N ALA A 35 -1.44 14.25 12.82
CA ALA A 35 -2.82 14.37 12.40
C ALA A 35 -3.50 12.99 12.41
N ARG A 36 -4.50 12.82 13.26
CA ARG A 36 -5.30 11.59 13.34
C ARG A 36 -6.27 11.47 12.17
N TYR A 37 -6.86 12.60 11.79
CA TYR A 37 -7.84 12.71 10.72
C TYR A 37 -7.39 13.74 9.70
N VAL A 38 -7.69 13.48 8.45
CA VAL A 38 -7.42 14.38 7.33
C VAL A 38 -8.73 14.62 6.60
N SER A 39 -9.11 15.88 6.46
CA SER A 39 -10.29 16.24 5.64
C SER A 39 -9.91 16.14 4.18
N GLY A 40 -10.63 15.33 3.42
CA GLY A 40 -10.52 15.27 1.96
C GLY A 40 -11.18 16.48 1.30
N GLU A 41 -10.79 16.77 0.07
CA GLU A 41 -11.45 17.80 -0.76
C GLU A 41 -12.88 17.42 -1.13
N ASP A 42 -13.19 16.13 -1.06
CA ASP A 42 -14.52 15.55 -1.27
C ASP A 42 -15.46 15.68 -0.05
N GLY A 43 -14.98 16.32 1.03
CA GLY A 43 -15.70 16.49 2.30
C GLY A 43 -15.73 15.24 3.17
N ARG A 44 -15.00 14.17 2.79
CA ARG A 44 -14.89 12.96 3.61
C ARG A 44 -13.77 13.11 4.63
N ILE A 45 -13.89 12.36 5.71
CA ILE A 45 -12.86 12.25 6.73
C ILE A 45 -12.03 11.02 6.41
N HIS A 46 -10.72 11.23 6.30
CA HIS A 46 -9.74 10.16 6.10
C HIS A 46 -8.87 10.00 7.33
N MET A 47 -8.31 8.83 7.49
CA MET A 47 -7.36 8.52 8.55
C MET A 47 -6.22 7.67 8.03
N TYR A 48 -5.06 7.74 8.68
CA TYR A 48 -3.94 6.87 8.39
C TYR A 48 -4.03 5.61 9.22
N VAL A 49 -3.73 4.48 8.60
CA VAL A 49 -3.54 3.19 9.26
C VAL A 49 -2.25 2.55 8.74
N ASN A 50 -1.65 1.67 9.54
CA ASN A 50 -0.45 0.95 9.18
C ASN A 50 -0.79 -0.52 8.96
N VAL A 51 -0.33 -1.11 7.86
CA VAL A 51 -0.50 -2.55 7.59
C VAL A 51 0.87 -3.16 7.36
N TRP A 52 1.26 -4.10 8.21
CA TRP A 52 2.58 -4.72 8.20
C TRP A 52 2.50 -6.23 8.06
N GLY A 53 3.54 -6.79 7.47
CA GLY A 53 3.72 -8.24 7.39
C GLY A 53 3.27 -8.83 6.06
N HIS A 54 2.59 -9.96 6.11
CA HIS A 54 2.40 -10.83 4.95
C HIS A 54 1.18 -10.43 4.10
N VAL A 55 1.20 -9.21 3.60
CA VAL A 55 0.24 -8.64 2.62
C VAL A 55 1.00 -8.20 1.38
N ARG A 56 0.28 -8.00 0.27
CA ARG A 56 0.91 -7.65 -1.01
C ARG A 56 1.57 -6.27 -0.99
N SER A 57 0.95 -5.29 -0.36
CA SER A 57 1.43 -3.90 -0.30
C SER A 57 1.41 -3.41 1.15
N PRO A 58 2.41 -3.81 1.98
CA PRO A 58 2.52 -3.32 3.34
C PRO A 58 2.93 -1.83 3.34
N GLY A 59 2.46 -1.10 4.34
CA GLY A 59 2.80 0.32 4.48
C GLY A 59 1.81 1.10 5.31
N ARG A 60 2.01 2.41 5.32
CA ARG A 60 1.05 3.36 5.86
C ARG A 60 0.14 3.83 4.74
N ILE A 61 -1.16 3.66 4.92
CA ILE A 61 -2.17 3.98 3.92
C ILE A 61 -3.18 4.98 4.47
N LEU A 62 -3.70 5.81 3.59
CA LEU A 62 -4.80 6.72 3.88
C LEU A 62 -6.11 6.02 3.49
N VAL A 63 -7.06 5.99 4.40
CA VAL A 63 -8.34 5.31 4.24
C VAL A 63 -9.48 6.20 4.72
N ASP A 64 -10.69 5.95 4.26
CA ASP A 64 -11.88 6.63 4.74
C ASP A 64 -12.19 6.19 6.18
N GLU A 65 -12.72 7.10 6.99
CA GLU A 65 -13.25 6.76 8.30
C GLU A 65 -14.41 5.76 8.16
N GLY A 66 -14.42 4.76 9.03
CA GLY A 66 -15.51 3.77 9.07
C GLY A 66 -15.38 2.62 8.08
N ILE A 67 -14.24 2.47 7.38
CA ILE A 67 -14.01 1.27 6.56
C ILE A 67 -13.92 0.03 7.46
N ASP A 68 -14.24 -1.12 6.88
CA ASP A 68 -14.09 -2.41 7.54
C ASP A 68 -12.75 -3.10 7.17
N LEU A 69 -12.46 -4.19 7.87
CA LEU A 69 -11.23 -4.97 7.66
C LEU A 69 -11.12 -5.54 6.24
N ALA A 70 -12.23 -5.96 5.63
CA ALA A 70 -12.22 -6.53 4.29
C ALA A 70 -11.83 -5.47 3.24
N THR A 71 -12.36 -4.25 3.40
CA THR A 71 -11.99 -3.11 2.58
C THR A 71 -10.52 -2.74 2.78
N LEU A 72 -10.05 -2.69 4.03
CA LEU A 72 -8.66 -2.42 4.36
C LEU A 72 -7.72 -3.42 3.67
N PHE A 73 -8.00 -4.71 3.77
CA PHE A 73 -7.18 -5.73 3.10
C PHE A 73 -7.25 -5.64 1.58
N SER A 74 -8.39 -5.26 1.01
CA SER A 74 -8.50 -5.03 -0.43
C SER A 74 -7.61 -3.89 -0.90
N LEU A 75 -7.53 -2.80 -0.15
CA LEU A 75 -6.64 -1.65 -0.43
C LEU A 75 -5.15 -2.03 -0.37
N THR A 76 -4.78 -2.99 0.47
CA THR A 76 -3.39 -3.51 0.53
C THR A 76 -3.10 -4.61 -0.49
N GLY A 77 -4.03 -4.88 -1.40
CA GLY A 77 -3.90 -5.92 -2.42
C GLY A 77 -4.09 -7.35 -1.90
N GLY A 78 -4.62 -7.49 -0.69
CA GLY A 78 -4.93 -8.76 -0.04
C GLY A 78 -3.75 -9.46 0.64
N PRO A 79 -4.03 -10.58 1.34
CA PRO A 79 -3.01 -11.36 2.00
C PRO A 79 -2.13 -12.11 0.99
N ASN A 80 -0.84 -12.25 1.28
CA ASN A 80 0.06 -13.10 0.53
C ASN A 80 -0.17 -14.58 0.85
N LYS A 81 0.29 -15.45 -0.06
CA LYS A 81 0.24 -16.90 0.15
C LYS A 81 0.98 -17.26 1.45
N GLY A 82 0.29 -17.94 2.36
CA GLY A 82 0.84 -18.31 3.67
C GLY A 82 0.65 -17.28 4.77
N ALA A 83 -0.10 -16.21 4.52
CA ALA A 83 -0.51 -15.27 5.56
C ALA A 83 -1.35 -15.98 6.64
N ASN A 84 -1.10 -15.68 7.90
CA ASN A 84 -1.86 -16.21 9.01
C ASN A 84 -3.11 -15.38 9.27
N MET A 85 -4.20 -15.72 8.58
CA MET A 85 -5.47 -15.03 8.71
C MET A 85 -6.23 -15.37 10.00
N LYS A 86 -5.83 -16.44 10.72
CA LYS A 86 -6.42 -16.82 12.01
C LYS A 86 -5.96 -15.93 13.18
N LYS A 87 -4.86 -15.20 13.01
CA LYS A 87 -4.26 -14.41 14.10
C LYS A 87 -3.73 -13.09 13.59
N ILE A 88 -4.65 -12.27 13.09
CA ILE A 88 -4.35 -10.88 12.74
C ILE A 88 -4.29 -10.09 14.03
N ARG A 89 -3.17 -9.40 14.28
CA ARG A 89 -3.00 -8.54 15.44
C ARG A 89 -3.24 -7.10 15.05
N ILE A 90 -4.05 -6.43 15.87
CA ILE A 90 -4.34 -5.00 15.71
C ILE A 90 -3.86 -4.30 16.97
N TYR A 91 -3.04 -3.29 16.78
CA TYR A 91 -2.54 -2.44 17.84
C TYR A 91 -3.16 -1.06 17.68
N HIS A 92 -3.98 -0.66 18.65
CA HIS A 92 -4.51 0.68 18.73
C HIS A 92 -3.47 1.64 19.29
N GLU A 93 -3.46 2.88 18.80
CA GLU A 93 -2.62 3.95 19.37
C GLU A 93 -3.06 4.31 20.79
N TYR A 94 -4.37 4.23 21.06
CA TYR A 94 -4.99 4.47 22.36
C TYR A 94 -5.89 3.33 22.73
N PRO A 95 -6.08 3.08 24.05
CA PRO A 95 -7.00 2.05 24.49
C PRO A 95 -8.41 2.27 23.92
N ASP A 96 -9.09 1.17 23.59
CA ASP A 96 -10.49 1.17 23.21
C ASP A 96 -11.40 1.49 24.42
N LYS A 97 -12.71 1.45 24.20
CA LYS A 97 -13.72 1.69 25.26
C LYS A 97 -13.63 0.70 26.43
N HIS A 98 -12.98 -0.43 26.24
CA HIS A 98 -12.77 -1.49 27.23
C HIS A 98 -11.36 -1.48 27.84
N GLY A 99 -10.52 -0.50 27.44
CA GLY A 99 -9.14 -0.39 27.91
C GLY A 99 -8.13 -1.28 27.19
N ASN A 100 -8.52 -1.92 26.10
CA ASN A 100 -7.64 -2.79 25.32
C ASN A 100 -6.87 -2.00 24.27
N ILE A 101 -5.58 -2.30 24.14
CA ILE A 101 -4.70 -1.75 23.12
C ILE A 101 -4.47 -2.77 22.00
N ILE A 102 -4.63 -4.05 22.31
CA ILE A 102 -4.31 -5.15 21.39
C ILE A 102 -5.54 -6.00 21.18
N HIS A 103 -5.87 -6.23 19.91
CA HIS A 103 -6.89 -7.19 19.50
C HIS A 103 -6.29 -8.25 18.60
N ILE A 104 -6.84 -9.47 18.69
CA ILE A 104 -6.50 -10.59 17.82
C ILE A 104 -7.78 -11.03 17.15
N ILE A 105 -7.81 -11.00 15.82
CA ILE A 105 -8.98 -11.33 15.03
C ILE A 105 -8.69 -12.58 14.20
N ASP A 106 -9.66 -13.49 14.14
CA ASP A 106 -9.72 -14.58 13.18
C ASP A 106 -10.51 -14.11 11.94
N PHE A 107 -9.81 -13.90 10.84
CA PHE A 107 -10.42 -13.46 9.60
C PHE A 107 -10.89 -14.62 8.71
N THR A 108 -10.59 -15.87 9.12
CA THR A 108 -10.96 -17.05 8.31
C THR A 108 -12.45 -17.27 8.30
N GLU A 109 -13.15 -16.96 9.37
CA GLU A 109 -14.61 -17.05 9.43
C GLU A 109 -15.29 -16.15 8.40
N PHE A 110 -14.80 -14.91 8.27
CA PHE A 110 -15.26 -14.02 7.20
C PHE A 110 -14.99 -14.59 5.81
N LEU A 111 -13.81 -15.19 5.59
CA LEU A 111 -13.45 -15.76 4.28
C LEU A 111 -14.30 -16.96 3.89
N GLU A 112 -14.83 -17.70 4.87
CA GLU A 112 -15.65 -18.89 4.65
C GLU A 112 -17.14 -18.57 4.59
N THR A 113 -17.61 -17.69 5.46
CA THR A 113 -19.06 -17.44 5.67
C THR A 113 -19.51 -16.05 5.23
N GLY A 114 -18.58 -15.10 5.12
CA GLY A 114 -18.88 -13.68 4.92
C GLY A 114 -19.31 -12.97 6.20
N ASP A 115 -19.26 -13.64 7.38
CA ASP A 115 -19.62 -13.02 8.65
C ASP A 115 -18.61 -11.96 9.07
N ARG A 116 -19.11 -10.83 9.54
CA ARG A 116 -18.34 -9.66 9.99
C ARG A 116 -18.55 -9.32 11.44
N SER A 117 -19.19 -10.21 12.21
CA SER A 117 -19.53 -9.99 13.62
C SER A 117 -18.30 -9.69 14.49
N ASP A 118 -17.17 -10.30 14.15
CA ASP A 118 -15.91 -10.15 14.87
C ASP A 118 -15.08 -8.93 14.40
N PHE A 119 -15.58 -8.18 13.42
CA PHE A 119 -14.87 -7.00 12.97
C PHE A 119 -14.91 -5.88 14.00
N ILE A 120 -13.76 -5.39 14.36
CA ILE A 120 -13.63 -4.22 15.23
C ILE A 120 -13.60 -2.94 14.42
N SER A 121 -14.00 -1.83 15.07
CA SER A 121 -13.87 -0.49 14.49
C SER A 121 -12.38 -0.13 14.34
N ILE A 122 -11.99 0.22 13.12
CA ILE A 122 -10.64 0.69 12.81
C ILE A 122 -10.50 2.13 13.29
N GLN A 123 -9.41 2.42 14.00
CA GLN A 123 -9.11 3.72 14.54
C GLN A 123 -7.89 4.36 13.82
N PRO A 124 -7.75 5.70 13.85
CA PRO A 124 -6.57 6.35 13.30
C PRO A 124 -5.29 5.85 13.94
N ASN A 125 -4.26 5.65 13.11
CA ASN A 125 -2.93 5.14 13.45
C ASN A 125 -2.90 3.69 13.95
N ASP A 126 -4.00 2.95 13.82
CA ASP A 126 -3.99 1.52 14.09
C ASP A 126 -2.93 0.81 13.26
N THR A 127 -2.30 -0.20 13.87
CA THR A 127 -1.30 -1.01 13.20
C THR A 127 -1.77 -2.46 13.13
N PHE A 128 -1.98 -2.93 11.91
CA PHE A 128 -2.37 -4.30 11.58
C PHE A 128 -1.13 -5.11 11.27
N ILE A 129 -0.92 -6.22 11.99
CA ILE A 129 0.22 -7.12 11.78
C ILE A 129 -0.27 -8.49 11.35
N ILE A 130 0.02 -8.84 10.12
CA ILE A 130 -0.29 -10.13 9.50
C ILE A 130 1.00 -10.94 9.40
N LYS A 131 1.15 -11.95 10.26
CA LYS A 131 2.32 -12.82 10.24
C LYS A 131 2.19 -13.91 9.17
N GLN A 132 3.30 -14.47 8.74
CA GLN A 132 3.33 -15.70 7.99
C GLN A 132 3.02 -16.89 8.90
N THR A 133 2.39 -17.95 8.38
CA THR A 133 2.21 -19.20 9.11
C THR A 133 3.55 -19.92 9.24
N ALA A 134 3.77 -20.58 10.38
CA ALA A 134 5.01 -21.36 10.59
C ALA A 134 5.21 -22.43 9.52
N TRP A 135 4.14 -23.05 9.06
CA TRP A 135 4.20 -24.06 8.01
C TRP A 135 4.64 -23.49 6.66
N SER A 136 4.13 -22.33 6.29
CA SER A 136 4.55 -21.66 5.05
C SER A 136 6.02 -21.27 5.09
N TYR A 137 6.51 -20.80 6.22
CA TYR A 137 7.93 -20.50 6.42
C TYR A 137 8.81 -21.75 6.24
N ILE A 138 8.43 -22.88 6.83
CA ILE A 138 9.17 -24.14 6.70
C ILE A 138 9.21 -24.63 5.25
N ILE A 139 8.08 -24.55 4.52
CA ILE A 139 8.03 -24.97 3.10
C ILE A 139 8.96 -24.11 2.25
N GLU A 140 8.97 -22.80 2.50
CA GLU A 140 9.84 -21.87 1.76
C GLU A 140 11.31 -22.17 2.01
N GLU A 141 11.68 -22.48 3.24
CA GLU A 141 13.04 -22.87 3.62
C GLU A 141 13.46 -24.20 2.99
N ILE A 142 12.59 -25.22 3.01
CA ILE A 142 12.85 -26.53 2.37
C ILE A 142 13.03 -26.38 0.86
N SER A 143 12.29 -25.51 0.21
CA SER A 143 12.44 -25.23 -1.22
C SER A 143 13.84 -24.71 -1.55
N SER A 144 14.39 -23.86 -0.71
CA SER A 144 15.78 -23.36 -0.84
C SER A 144 16.82 -24.47 -0.68
N VAL A 145 16.63 -25.37 0.30
CA VAL A 145 17.51 -26.52 0.51
C VAL A 145 17.50 -27.46 -0.68
N ASN A 146 16.34 -27.76 -1.27
CA ASN A 146 16.24 -28.59 -2.48
C ASN A 146 17.01 -27.99 -3.67
N THR A 147 17.00 -26.69 -3.81
CA THR A 147 17.79 -26.01 -4.86
C THR A 147 19.27 -26.22 -4.66
N ILE A 148 19.78 -26.11 -3.43
CA ILE A 148 21.18 -26.37 -3.09
C ILE A 148 21.55 -27.82 -3.36
N MET A 149 20.71 -28.77 -2.95
CA MET A 149 20.93 -30.20 -3.22
C MET A 149 20.97 -30.51 -4.70
N ASN A 150 20.11 -29.88 -5.51
CA ASN A 150 20.16 -30.04 -6.97
C ASN A 150 21.45 -29.50 -7.56
N LEU A 151 21.94 -28.36 -7.10
CA LEU A 151 23.23 -27.80 -7.56
C LEU A 151 24.42 -28.72 -7.20
N ILE A 152 24.42 -29.29 -6.00
CA ILE A 152 25.42 -30.25 -5.56
C ILE A 152 25.38 -31.51 -6.45
N ASN A 153 24.20 -32.03 -6.74
CA ASN A 153 24.06 -33.21 -7.62
C ASN A 153 24.56 -32.94 -9.05
N ILE A 154 24.22 -31.75 -9.59
CA ILE A 154 24.74 -31.35 -10.91
C ILE A 154 26.27 -31.26 -10.89
N TRP A 155 26.84 -30.63 -9.86
CA TRP A 155 28.29 -30.52 -9.73
C TRP A 155 28.98 -31.89 -9.63
N LEU A 156 28.43 -32.84 -8.85
CA LEU A 156 28.95 -34.20 -8.74
C LEU A 156 28.87 -34.94 -10.06
N ASN A 157 27.80 -34.78 -10.84
CA ASN A 157 27.66 -35.41 -12.15
C ASN A 157 28.62 -34.86 -13.21
N LEU A 158 29.00 -33.59 -13.11
CA LEU A 158 29.96 -32.95 -14.02
C LEU A 158 31.41 -33.35 -13.72
N LYS A 159 31.66 -33.93 -12.54
CA LYS A 159 32.99 -34.34 -12.11
C LYS A 159 33.32 -35.82 -12.44
N GLN A 160 32.33 -36.57 -12.92
CA GLN A 160 32.51 -37.94 -13.44
C GLN A 160 32.81 -37.92 -14.94
#